data_d1f7ed55b50c9f3f40dc3184e4cbb57b
#
_entry.id   d1f7ed55b50c9f3f40dc3184e4cbb57b
#
_cell.length_a   1.000
_cell.length_b   1.000
_cell.length_c   1.000
_cell.angle_alpha   90.00
_cell.angle_beta   90.00
_cell.angle_gamma   90.00
#
_symmetry.space_group_name_H-M   'P 1'
#
loop_
_entity.id
_entity.type
_entity.pdbx_description
1 polymer ?
#
loop_
_entity_poly.entity_id
_entity_poly.type
_entity_poly.pdbx_seq_one_letter_code
_entity_poly.pdbx_strand_id
1 'polypeptide(L)'
;INHQNDNDDYCTFTDLVDGKISFDDFDTFCIIDKVPDENELYKIVEFVCSNGKNIICVEEEYLDQIEKICKRYNVKLLQCNYETIEIPEKKWNYDSEIIGIDIPVVAVMGIGQNVQKFDLQLYLRSRFIDKGYKVSQIGTKKISGLFGLHPLPDFLFNTQYSDVDKVYAFNRVMKDVSMQEKPDVILLGIPDSLLPLNNKHRFSFGLYAYEIFNAVQPDFVITSLMANDGYNDEFYSEISKMAKYKYNVNIDAYFVSQFCPLSNSIWSEKLSYVYLPRMELPKTEYKVYTTSDLNNDILFKQAEKKLLLYGKYEQY
;
A
#
# COMPACT_ATOMS: atom_id res chain seq x y z
N ILE A 1 17.99 -6.14 -5.26
CA ILE A 1 18.36 -5.71 -3.90
C ILE A 1 19.06 -6.91 -3.27
N ASN A 2 20.39 -6.85 -3.20
CA ASN A 2 21.16 -7.87 -2.49
C ASN A 2 20.99 -7.63 -1.00
N HIS A 3 20.09 -8.34 -0.36
CA HIS A 3 20.04 -8.47 1.08
C HIS A 3 20.84 -9.72 1.46
N GLN A 4 22.09 -9.52 1.90
CA GLN A 4 22.77 -10.52 2.72
C GLN A 4 22.10 -10.49 4.11
N ASN A 5 21.10 -11.28 4.31
CA ASN A 5 20.61 -11.67 5.63
C ASN A 5 20.41 -13.19 5.61
N ASP A 6 20.96 -13.83 6.63
CA ASP A 6 20.92 -15.27 6.89
C ASP A 6 19.51 -15.81 7.22
N ASN A 7 18.45 -15.32 6.55
CA ASN A 7 17.13 -15.88 6.60
C ASN A 7 16.76 -16.43 5.22
N ASP A 8 16.50 -17.71 5.16
CA ASP A 8 16.30 -18.59 4.00
C ASP A 8 15.12 -18.22 3.05
N ASP A 9 14.50 -17.05 3.19
CA ASP A 9 13.28 -16.68 2.45
C ASP A 9 13.53 -15.83 1.18
N TYR A 10 14.76 -15.44 0.89
CA TYR A 10 15.08 -14.63 -0.28
C TYR A 10 16.06 -15.35 -1.20
N CYS A 11 15.58 -15.72 -2.37
CA CYS A 11 16.38 -16.37 -3.40
C CYS A 11 16.69 -15.40 -4.52
N THR A 12 17.87 -15.48 -5.09
CA THR A 12 18.28 -14.73 -6.28
C THR A 12 17.91 -15.49 -7.55
N PHE A 13 17.90 -14.81 -8.70
CA PHE A 13 17.78 -15.50 -9.97
C PHE A 13 18.89 -16.54 -10.17
N THR A 14 20.10 -16.26 -9.69
CA THR A 14 21.21 -17.20 -9.71
C THR A 14 20.88 -18.48 -8.94
N ASP A 15 20.17 -18.39 -7.82
CA ASP A 15 19.78 -19.58 -7.04
C ASP A 15 18.77 -20.46 -7.80
N LEU A 16 17.89 -19.86 -8.62
CA LEU A 16 16.99 -20.58 -9.51
C LEU A 16 17.76 -21.27 -10.65
N VAL A 17 18.73 -20.56 -11.26
CA VAL A 17 19.57 -21.11 -12.34
C VAL A 17 20.49 -22.22 -11.82
N ASP A 18 21.04 -22.06 -10.62
CA ASP A 18 21.94 -23.03 -9.96
C ASP A 18 21.17 -24.24 -9.39
N GLY A 19 19.85 -24.29 -9.51
CA GLY A 19 19.02 -25.39 -9.05
C GLY A 19 18.86 -25.49 -7.53
N LYS A 20 19.14 -24.42 -6.80
CA LYS A 20 18.86 -24.34 -5.35
C LYS A 20 17.36 -24.25 -5.06
N ILE A 21 16.60 -23.73 -6.03
CA ILE A 21 15.14 -23.75 -6.04
C ILE A 21 14.70 -24.69 -7.15
N SER A 22 13.89 -25.67 -6.82
CA SER A 22 13.34 -26.58 -7.79
C SER A 22 12.16 -25.94 -8.52
N PHE A 23 12.09 -26.13 -9.83
CA PHE A 23 10.87 -25.80 -10.59
C PHE A 23 9.66 -26.63 -10.16
N ASP A 24 9.85 -27.73 -9.45
CA ASP A 24 8.76 -28.53 -8.90
C ASP A 24 8.11 -27.89 -7.67
N ASP A 25 8.78 -26.89 -7.05
CA ASP A 25 8.29 -26.22 -5.85
C ASP A 25 7.23 -25.14 -6.14
N PHE A 26 7.05 -24.76 -7.42
CA PHE A 26 6.06 -23.74 -7.79
C PHE A 26 5.47 -23.99 -9.19
N ASP A 27 4.25 -23.51 -9.40
CA ASP A 27 3.55 -23.62 -10.69
C ASP A 27 3.56 -22.31 -11.47
N THR A 28 3.69 -21.20 -10.78
CA THR A 28 3.52 -19.86 -11.37
C THR A 28 4.55 -18.88 -10.82
N PHE A 29 5.20 -18.16 -11.72
CA PHE A 29 6.13 -17.07 -11.38
C PHE A 29 5.42 -15.72 -11.45
N CYS A 30 5.53 -14.91 -10.40
CA CYS A 30 4.83 -13.64 -10.28
C CYS A 30 5.78 -12.44 -10.40
N ILE A 31 5.50 -11.54 -11.35
CA ILE A 31 6.15 -10.25 -11.52
C ILE A 31 5.25 -9.21 -10.87
N ILE A 32 5.66 -8.72 -9.71
CA ILE A 32 4.79 -7.91 -8.81
C ILE A 32 5.18 -6.44 -8.71
N ASP A 33 6.33 -6.07 -9.28
CA ASP A 33 6.85 -4.70 -9.21
C ASP A 33 7.79 -4.44 -10.38
N LYS A 34 8.12 -3.17 -10.62
CA LYS A 34 9.05 -2.76 -11.66
C LYS A 34 10.48 -3.19 -11.34
N VAL A 35 11.16 -3.67 -12.36
CA VAL A 35 12.56 -4.11 -12.27
C VAL A 35 13.50 -3.07 -12.88
N PRO A 36 14.75 -2.97 -12.39
CA PRO A 36 15.72 -2.01 -12.92
C PRO A 36 16.18 -2.30 -14.35
N ASP A 37 16.23 -3.59 -14.75
CA ASP A 37 16.68 -4.05 -16.06
C ASP A 37 15.64 -4.98 -16.69
N GLU A 38 14.93 -4.47 -17.68
CA GLU A 38 13.92 -5.22 -18.42
C GLU A 38 14.51 -6.38 -19.23
N ASN A 39 15.73 -6.24 -19.75
CA ASN A 39 16.36 -7.31 -20.52
C ASN A 39 16.70 -8.51 -19.64
N GLU A 40 17.10 -8.25 -18.39
CA GLU A 40 17.30 -9.29 -17.39
C GLU A 40 15.97 -9.97 -17.04
N LEU A 41 14.92 -9.18 -16.81
CA LEU A 41 13.58 -9.71 -16.59
C LEU A 41 13.13 -10.65 -17.70
N TYR A 42 13.26 -10.25 -18.96
CA TYR A 42 12.81 -11.10 -20.08
C TYR A 42 13.62 -12.40 -20.21
N LYS A 43 14.91 -12.39 -19.87
CA LYS A 43 15.71 -13.62 -19.78
C LYS A 43 15.22 -14.55 -18.68
N ILE A 44 14.89 -13.99 -17.51
CA ILE A 44 14.29 -14.74 -16.40
C ILE A 44 12.96 -15.38 -16.85
N VAL A 45 12.09 -14.57 -17.47
CA VAL A 45 10.79 -15.04 -17.96
C VAL A 45 10.96 -16.15 -19.00
N GLU A 46 11.89 -16.00 -19.95
CA GLU A 46 12.18 -17.05 -20.93
C GLU A 46 12.64 -18.35 -20.27
N PHE A 47 13.53 -18.25 -19.28
CA PHE A 47 14.02 -19.41 -18.53
C PHE A 47 12.90 -20.10 -17.75
N VAL A 48 12.07 -19.34 -17.07
CA VAL A 48 10.91 -19.84 -16.31
C VAL A 48 9.88 -20.50 -17.23
N CYS A 49 9.55 -19.87 -18.36
CA CYS A 49 8.63 -20.40 -19.36
C CYS A 49 9.17 -21.68 -20.03
N SER A 50 10.49 -21.75 -20.29
CA SER A 50 11.10 -22.96 -20.87
C SER A 50 11.02 -24.19 -19.94
N ASN A 51 10.85 -23.97 -18.64
CA ASN A 51 10.57 -24.99 -17.64
C ASN A 51 9.08 -25.23 -17.41
N GLY A 52 8.21 -24.75 -18.31
CA GLY A 52 6.78 -25.03 -18.31
C GLY A 52 5.98 -24.29 -17.23
N LYS A 53 6.52 -23.23 -16.63
CA LYS A 53 5.85 -22.48 -15.56
C LYS A 53 5.04 -21.32 -16.11
N ASN A 54 3.89 -21.08 -15.50
CA ASN A 54 3.01 -19.96 -15.86
C ASN A 54 3.57 -18.63 -15.31
N ILE A 55 3.11 -17.53 -15.90
CA ILE A 55 3.50 -16.18 -15.49
C ILE A 55 2.27 -15.42 -15.01
N ILE A 56 2.40 -14.68 -13.91
CA ILE A 56 1.53 -13.58 -13.53
C ILE A 56 2.34 -12.30 -13.67
N CYS A 57 1.80 -11.30 -14.36
CA CYS A 57 2.42 -9.98 -14.46
C CYS A 57 1.43 -8.91 -14.04
N VAL A 58 1.82 -8.10 -13.04
CA VAL A 58 1.03 -6.98 -12.51
C VAL A 58 1.35 -5.68 -13.25
N GLU A 59 2.56 -5.56 -13.83
CA GLU A 59 3.01 -4.36 -14.50
C GLU A 59 2.68 -4.41 -15.99
N GLU A 60 1.80 -3.52 -16.43
CA GLU A 60 1.26 -3.46 -17.80
C GLU A 60 2.34 -3.25 -18.86
N GLU A 61 3.38 -2.48 -18.52
CA GLU A 61 4.47 -2.14 -19.44
C GLU A 61 5.24 -3.38 -19.95
N TYR A 62 5.19 -4.50 -19.23
CA TYR A 62 5.88 -5.75 -19.63
C TYR A 62 4.99 -6.74 -20.36
N LEU A 63 3.67 -6.55 -20.33
CA LEU A 63 2.69 -7.55 -20.79
C LEU A 63 2.90 -7.98 -22.24
N ASP A 64 3.08 -7.03 -23.16
CA ASP A 64 3.22 -7.33 -24.60
C ASP A 64 4.40 -8.24 -24.89
N GLN A 65 5.54 -8.04 -24.25
CA GLN A 65 6.72 -8.85 -24.47
C GLN A 65 6.62 -10.20 -23.76
N ILE A 66 6.10 -10.21 -22.54
CA ILE A 66 5.89 -11.43 -21.76
C ILE A 66 4.86 -12.34 -22.45
N GLU A 67 3.80 -11.77 -23.03
CA GLU A 67 2.80 -12.55 -23.78
C GLU A 67 3.43 -13.28 -24.98
N LYS A 68 4.33 -12.63 -25.71
CA LYS A 68 5.06 -13.25 -26.82
C LYS A 68 5.93 -14.42 -26.35
N ILE A 69 6.58 -14.25 -25.19
CA ILE A 69 7.40 -15.31 -24.58
C ILE A 69 6.51 -16.48 -24.16
N CYS A 70 5.43 -16.21 -23.41
CA CYS A 70 4.51 -17.24 -22.94
C CYS A 70 3.91 -18.06 -24.11
N LYS A 71 3.50 -17.38 -25.20
CA LYS A 71 3.00 -18.06 -26.43
C LYS A 71 4.04 -18.96 -27.04
N ARG A 72 5.33 -18.58 -27.10
CA ARG A 72 6.43 -19.38 -27.63
C ARG A 72 6.60 -20.70 -26.88
N TYR A 73 6.45 -20.68 -25.57
CA TYR A 73 6.62 -21.82 -24.69
C TYR A 73 5.32 -22.56 -24.35
N ASN A 74 4.18 -22.10 -24.87
CA ASN A 74 2.85 -22.65 -24.62
C ASN A 74 2.49 -22.70 -23.12
N VAL A 75 2.84 -21.64 -22.38
CA VAL A 75 2.49 -21.43 -20.98
C VAL A 75 1.47 -20.29 -20.84
N LYS A 76 0.77 -20.24 -19.72
CA LYS A 76 -0.27 -19.21 -19.49
C LYS A 76 0.36 -17.94 -18.96
N LEU A 77 -0.06 -16.80 -19.52
CA LEU A 77 0.05 -15.49 -18.91
C LEU A 77 -1.27 -15.18 -18.21
N LEU A 78 -1.22 -15.03 -16.91
CA LEU A 78 -2.35 -14.58 -16.10
C LEU A 78 -2.18 -13.09 -15.87
N GLN A 79 -3.12 -12.30 -16.37
CA GLN A 79 -3.16 -10.86 -16.16
C GLN A 79 -4.03 -10.57 -14.94
N CYS A 80 -3.61 -9.63 -14.11
CA CYS A 80 -4.46 -9.06 -13.10
C CYS A 80 -5.37 -8.03 -13.79
N ASN A 81 -6.45 -8.51 -14.39
CA ASN A 81 -7.47 -7.61 -14.93
C ASN A 81 -8.22 -6.99 -13.74
N TYR A 82 -7.83 -5.78 -13.40
CA TYR A 82 -8.64 -4.94 -12.53
C TYR A 82 -9.74 -4.33 -13.41
N GLU A 83 -10.98 -4.38 -12.95
CA GLU A 83 -12.00 -3.54 -13.56
C GLU A 83 -11.56 -2.09 -13.36
N THR A 84 -11.14 -1.45 -14.44
CA THR A 84 -10.83 -0.01 -14.42
C THR A 84 -12.13 0.72 -14.12
N ILE A 85 -12.23 1.26 -12.92
CA ILE A 85 -13.35 2.14 -12.56
C ILE A 85 -13.09 3.44 -13.30
N GLU A 86 -13.79 3.65 -14.40
CA GLU A 86 -13.76 4.90 -15.15
C GLU A 86 -14.57 5.97 -14.41
N ILE A 87 -14.06 7.19 -14.41
CA ILE A 87 -14.86 8.34 -13.97
C ILE A 87 -16.00 8.49 -15.00
N PRO A 88 -17.26 8.51 -14.57
CA PRO A 88 -18.37 8.80 -15.48
C PRO A 88 -18.12 10.12 -16.23
N GLU A 89 -18.50 10.20 -17.52
CA GLU A 89 -18.36 11.43 -18.34
C GLU A 89 -19.07 12.66 -17.72
N LYS A 90 -19.88 12.45 -16.72
CA LYS A 90 -20.59 13.50 -15.99
C LYS A 90 -19.61 14.32 -15.17
N LYS A 91 -19.35 15.54 -15.59
CA LYS A 91 -18.62 16.52 -14.78
C LYS A 91 -19.37 16.79 -13.48
N TRP A 92 -18.67 16.63 -12.36
CA TRP A 92 -19.19 17.01 -11.06
C TRP A 92 -19.29 18.54 -10.99
N ASN A 93 -20.39 19.04 -10.45
CA ASN A 93 -20.60 20.47 -10.25
C ASN A 93 -20.55 20.80 -8.75
N TYR A 94 -20.58 22.07 -8.41
CA TYR A 94 -20.53 22.54 -7.02
C TYR A 94 -21.74 22.08 -6.16
N ASP A 95 -22.81 21.59 -6.79
CA ASP A 95 -23.99 21.03 -6.11
C ASP A 95 -23.85 19.53 -5.84
N SER A 96 -22.72 18.92 -6.20
CA SER A 96 -22.45 17.52 -5.89
C SER A 96 -22.10 17.36 -4.41
N GLU A 97 -22.63 16.34 -3.76
CA GLU A 97 -22.41 16.06 -2.34
C GLU A 97 -21.44 14.88 -2.15
N ILE A 98 -20.62 14.96 -1.13
CA ILE A 98 -19.86 13.84 -0.61
C ILE A 98 -20.81 12.96 0.19
N ILE A 99 -20.93 11.69 -0.21
CA ILE A 99 -21.82 10.72 0.44
C ILE A 99 -21.10 10.15 1.67
N GLY A 100 -21.78 10.15 2.81
CA GLY A 100 -21.29 9.52 4.02
C GLY A 100 -21.06 8.01 3.84
N ILE A 101 -20.00 7.51 4.41
CA ILE A 101 -19.68 6.07 4.48
C ILE A 101 -20.08 5.59 5.86
N ASP A 102 -21.08 4.72 5.93
CA ASP A 102 -21.66 4.23 7.18
C ASP A 102 -20.90 3.05 7.79
N ILE A 103 -19.75 2.71 7.25
CA ILE A 103 -18.86 1.63 7.68
C ILE A 103 -17.58 2.26 8.23
N PRO A 104 -17.06 1.80 9.39
CA PRO A 104 -15.80 2.29 9.93
C PRO A 104 -14.65 2.14 8.95
N VAL A 105 -13.84 3.19 8.80
CA VAL A 105 -12.70 3.24 7.89
C VAL A 105 -11.39 3.37 8.68
N VAL A 106 -10.49 2.42 8.50
CA VAL A 106 -9.11 2.48 9.02
C VAL A 106 -8.17 2.88 7.89
N ALA A 107 -7.55 4.04 7.99
CA ALA A 107 -6.60 4.51 6.99
C ALA A 107 -5.14 4.24 7.42
N VAL A 108 -4.34 3.73 6.47
CA VAL A 108 -2.89 3.57 6.62
C VAL A 108 -2.21 4.49 5.63
N MET A 109 -1.60 5.55 6.16
CA MET A 109 -0.82 6.52 5.39
C MET A 109 0.66 6.47 5.76
N GLY A 110 1.53 7.25 5.13
CA GLY A 110 2.94 7.21 5.50
C GLY A 110 3.75 8.42 5.10
N ILE A 111 4.87 8.63 5.78
CA ILE A 111 5.90 9.59 5.46
C ILE A 111 7.10 8.83 4.93
N GLY A 112 7.28 8.89 3.62
CA GLY A 112 8.25 8.11 2.86
C GLY A 112 7.62 7.02 2.01
N GLN A 113 8.42 6.52 1.07
CA GLN A 113 8.12 5.31 0.31
C GLN A 113 8.73 4.10 1.05
N ASN A 114 8.25 2.90 0.75
CA ASN A 114 8.70 1.64 1.36
C ASN A 114 8.67 1.61 2.90
N VAL A 115 7.70 2.31 3.49
CA VAL A 115 7.49 2.34 4.94
C VAL A 115 6.49 1.27 5.42
N GLN A 116 6.44 0.13 4.75
CA GLN A 116 5.63 -1.05 5.11
C GLN A 116 4.11 -0.78 5.24
N LYS A 117 3.58 0.21 4.51
CA LYS A 117 2.13 0.52 4.57
C LYS A 117 1.27 -0.67 4.15
N PHE A 118 1.66 -1.38 3.09
CA PHE A 118 0.89 -2.51 2.60
C PHE A 118 0.96 -3.72 3.54
N ASP A 119 2.13 -4.00 4.10
CA ASP A 119 2.32 -5.07 5.08
C ASP A 119 1.47 -4.81 6.33
N LEU A 120 1.42 -3.54 6.77
CA LEU A 120 0.59 -3.12 7.89
C LEU A 120 -0.91 -3.28 7.60
N GLN A 121 -1.35 -2.99 6.37
CA GLN A 121 -2.73 -3.25 5.95
C GLN A 121 -3.05 -4.74 5.98
N LEU A 122 -2.17 -5.60 5.46
CA LEU A 122 -2.37 -7.05 5.46
C LEU A 122 -2.39 -7.62 6.90
N TYR A 123 -1.52 -7.10 7.77
CA TYR A 123 -1.55 -7.44 9.20
C TYR A 123 -2.90 -7.11 9.82
N LEU A 124 -3.38 -5.88 9.68
CA LEU A 124 -4.67 -5.45 10.24
C LEU A 124 -5.82 -6.30 9.68
N ARG A 125 -5.81 -6.55 8.35
CA ARG A 125 -6.79 -7.40 7.69
C ARG A 125 -6.84 -8.79 8.33
N SER A 126 -5.69 -9.44 8.48
CA SER A 126 -5.61 -10.76 9.12
C SER A 126 -6.24 -10.75 10.51
N ARG A 127 -5.89 -9.75 11.34
CA ARG A 127 -6.41 -9.66 12.70
C ARG A 127 -7.90 -9.40 12.78
N PHE A 128 -8.45 -8.54 11.90
CA PHE A 128 -9.90 -8.35 11.82
C PHE A 128 -10.61 -9.63 11.38
N ILE A 129 -10.11 -10.33 10.37
CA ILE A 129 -10.67 -11.61 9.91
C ILE A 129 -10.60 -12.67 11.00
N ASP A 130 -9.47 -12.80 11.70
CA ASP A 130 -9.29 -13.75 12.81
C ASP A 130 -10.30 -13.52 13.95
N LYS A 131 -10.79 -12.29 14.10
CA LYS A 131 -11.85 -11.91 15.02
C LYS A 131 -13.28 -12.11 14.48
N GLY A 132 -13.40 -12.54 13.25
CA GLY A 132 -14.69 -12.80 12.60
C GLY A 132 -15.30 -11.59 11.89
N TYR A 133 -14.59 -10.46 11.77
CA TYR A 133 -15.07 -9.31 11.03
C TYR A 133 -14.98 -9.53 9.51
N LYS A 134 -15.97 -9.05 8.80
CA LYS A 134 -15.94 -8.95 7.35
C LYS A 134 -15.16 -7.69 6.93
N VAL A 135 -14.08 -7.87 6.20
CA VAL A 135 -13.15 -6.79 5.87
C VAL A 135 -13.12 -6.54 4.37
N SER A 136 -13.43 -5.33 3.94
CA SER A 136 -13.07 -4.83 2.61
C SER A 136 -11.75 -4.07 2.70
N GLN A 137 -10.93 -4.14 1.66
CA GLN A 137 -9.65 -3.45 1.65
C GLN A 137 -9.37 -2.82 0.30
N ILE A 138 -8.98 -1.55 0.31
CA ILE A 138 -8.42 -0.84 -0.83
C ILE A 138 -6.91 -0.68 -0.58
N GLY A 139 -6.12 -1.44 -1.33
CA GLY A 139 -4.67 -1.55 -1.13
C GLY A 139 -3.87 -0.55 -1.95
N THR A 140 -2.71 -0.15 -1.44
CA THR A 140 -1.81 0.80 -2.10
C THR A 140 -1.02 0.22 -3.28
N LYS A 141 -1.04 -1.09 -3.48
CA LYS A 141 -0.29 -1.79 -4.53
C LYS A 141 -1.24 -2.44 -5.54
N LYS A 142 -0.87 -2.44 -6.81
CA LYS A 142 -1.61 -3.14 -7.89
C LYS A 142 -1.78 -4.62 -7.61
N ILE A 143 -0.81 -5.26 -6.97
CA ILE A 143 -0.88 -6.67 -6.54
C ILE A 143 -2.08 -6.98 -5.62
N SER A 144 -2.73 -5.96 -5.05
CA SER A 144 -3.91 -6.14 -4.18
C SER A 144 -4.96 -7.04 -4.79
N GLY A 145 -5.19 -6.96 -6.09
CA GLY A 145 -6.17 -7.79 -6.79
C GLY A 145 -5.85 -9.29 -6.77
N LEU A 146 -4.58 -9.69 -6.70
CA LEU A 146 -4.21 -11.11 -6.56
C LEU A 146 -4.67 -11.71 -5.24
N PHE A 147 -4.85 -10.87 -4.22
CA PHE A 147 -5.34 -11.28 -2.90
C PHE A 147 -6.85 -11.08 -2.74
N GLY A 148 -7.57 -10.77 -3.83
CA GLY A 148 -9.00 -10.47 -3.76
C GLY A 148 -9.32 -9.16 -3.03
N LEU A 149 -8.36 -8.21 -3.07
CA LEU A 149 -8.51 -6.86 -2.53
C LEU A 149 -8.75 -5.89 -3.69
N HIS A 150 -9.32 -4.73 -3.42
CA HIS A 150 -9.41 -3.68 -4.41
C HIS A 150 -8.08 -2.94 -4.55
N PRO A 151 -7.51 -2.79 -5.74
CA PRO A 151 -6.44 -1.82 -5.96
C PRO A 151 -7.01 -0.40 -5.90
N LEU A 152 -6.15 0.59 -5.69
CA LEU A 152 -6.54 1.98 -5.88
C LEU A 152 -6.93 2.21 -7.35
N PRO A 153 -8.04 2.91 -7.62
CA PRO A 153 -8.48 3.18 -8.97
C PRO A 153 -7.45 4.00 -9.77
N ASP A 154 -7.24 3.64 -11.03
CA ASP A 154 -6.25 4.28 -11.91
C ASP A 154 -6.52 5.77 -12.14
N PHE A 155 -7.79 6.20 -12.10
CA PHE A 155 -8.13 7.61 -12.28
C PHE A 155 -7.47 8.54 -11.24
N LEU A 156 -7.16 8.05 -10.03
CA LEU A 156 -6.44 8.84 -9.03
C LEU A 156 -5.06 9.30 -9.54
N PHE A 157 -4.43 8.48 -10.37
CA PHE A 157 -3.09 8.75 -10.92
C PHE A 157 -3.13 9.41 -12.29
N ASN A 158 -4.32 9.54 -12.89
CA ASN A 158 -4.50 10.13 -14.21
C ASN A 158 -4.60 11.66 -14.13
N THR A 159 -3.69 12.36 -14.82
CA THR A 159 -3.62 13.82 -14.85
C THR A 159 -4.69 14.49 -15.73
N GLN A 160 -5.45 13.72 -16.48
CA GLN A 160 -6.55 14.26 -17.32
C GLN A 160 -7.78 14.66 -16.51
N TYR A 161 -7.92 14.13 -15.30
CA TYR A 161 -9.02 14.45 -14.39
C TYR A 161 -8.62 15.55 -13.42
N SER A 162 -9.56 16.42 -13.08
CA SER A 162 -9.34 17.42 -12.02
C SER A 162 -9.33 16.76 -10.65
N ASP A 163 -8.64 17.37 -9.68
CA ASP A 163 -8.60 16.86 -8.30
C ASP A 163 -10.02 16.76 -7.71
N VAL A 164 -10.90 17.71 -8.07
CA VAL A 164 -12.31 17.69 -7.64
C VAL A 164 -13.06 16.47 -8.19
N ASP A 165 -12.88 16.15 -9.48
CA ASP A 165 -13.50 14.96 -10.08
C ASP A 165 -13.00 13.68 -9.41
N LYS A 166 -11.71 13.60 -9.11
CA LYS A 166 -11.11 12.46 -8.40
C LYS A 166 -11.68 12.28 -7.00
N VAL A 167 -11.88 13.37 -6.26
CA VAL A 167 -12.50 13.34 -4.92
C VAL A 167 -13.90 12.74 -4.99
N TYR A 168 -14.77 13.26 -5.86
CA TYR A 168 -16.12 12.74 -5.98
C TYR A 168 -16.16 11.30 -6.50
N ALA A 169 -15.33 10.97 -7.50
CA ALA A 169 -15.26 9.62 -8.04
C ALA A 169 -14.81 8.62 -6.97
N PHE A 170 -13.77 8.96 -6.20
CA PHE A 170 -13.28 8.09 -5.13
C PHE A 170 -14.30 7.91 -4.01
N ASN A 171 -15.03 8.97 -3.66
CA ASN A 171 -16.15 8.85 -2.70
C ASN A 171 -17.20 7.85 -3.19
N ARG A 172 -17.55 7.84 -4.50
CA ARG A 172 -18.47 6.86 -5.07
C ARG A 172 -17.94 5.45 -4.99
N VAL A 173 -16.67 5.24 -5.35
CA VAL A 173 -16.00 3.93 -5.20
C VAL A 173 -16.11 3.42 -3.77
N MET A 174 -15.81 4.25 -2.78
CA MET A 174 -15.93 3.88 -1.37
C MET A 174 -17.36 3.51 -0.97
N LYS A 175 -18.35 4.28 -1.47
CA LYS A 175 -19.77 3.99 -1.22
C LYS A 175 -20.19 2.69 -1.88
N ASP A 176 -19.79 2.44 -3.11
CA ASP A 176 -20.13 1.21 -3.84
C ASP A 176 -19.54 -0.03 -3.14
N VAL A 177 -18.28 0.02 -2.73
CA VAL A 177 -17.65 -1.05 -1.92
C VAL A 177 -18.45 -1.29 -0.63
N SER A 178 -18.83 -0.22 0.08
CA SER A 178 -19.57 -0.33 1.33
C SER A 178 -20.96 -0.96 1.13
N MET A 179 -21.63 -0.64 0.03
CA MET A 179 -23.00 -1.13 -0.27
C MET A 179 -23.00 -2.56 -0.83
N GLN A 180 -22.05 -2.88 -1.71
CA GLN A 180 -21.99 -4.18 -2.38
C GLN A 180 -21.46 -5.26 -1.44
N GLU A 181 -20.39 -4.97 -0.74
CA GLU A 181 -19.74 -5.94 0.12
C GLU A 181 -20.31 -5.97 1.54
N LYS A 182 -20.87 -4.84 2.02
CA LYS A 182 -21.39 -4.70 3.40
C LYS A 182 -20.40 -5.22 4.44
N PRO A 183 -19.19 -4.67 4.47
CA PRO A 183 -18.17 -5.09 5.44
C PRO A 183 -18.45 -4.50 6.82
N ASP A 184 -17.81 -5.08 7.85
CA ASP A 184 -17.80 -4.51 9.21
C ASP A 184 -16.75 -3.41 9.34
N VAL A 185 -15.71 -3.45 8.50
CA VAL A 185 -14.63 -2.45 8.46
C VAL A 185 -14.02 -2.35 7.07
N ILE A 186 -13.64 -1.14 6.66
CA ILE A 186 -12.90 -0.88 5.42
C ILE A 186 -11.46 -0.48 5.78
N LEU A 187 -10.48 -1.22 5.25
CA LEU A 187 -9.07 -0.83 5.34
C LEU A 187 -8.69 -0.04 4.09
N LEU A 188 -8.20 1.18 4.29
CA LEU A 188 -7.87 2.10 3.22
C LEU A 188 -6.37 2.43 3.23
N GLY A 189 -5.67 2.06 2.18
CA GLY A 189 -4.28 2.44 1.98
C GLY A 189 -4.16 3.79 1.29
N ILE A 190 -3.35 4.68 1.85
CA ILE A 190 -3.02 5.96 1.23
C ILE A 190 -1.72 5.80 0.44
N PRO A 191 -1.75 6.05 -0.89
CA PRO A 191 -0.58 5.88 -1.73
C PRO A 191 0.48 6.93 -1.46
N ASP A 192 1.69 6.66 -1.90
CA ASP A 192 2.84 7.55 -1.88
C ASP A 192 3.21 8.09 -0.48
N SER A 193 3.83 9.24 -0.40
CA SER A 193 4.26 9.90 0.83
C SER A 193 3.48 11.19 1.08
N LEU A 194 3.18 11.46 2.35
CA LEU A 194 2.52 12.71 2.75
C LEU A 194 3.40 13.95 2.58
N LEU A 195 4.72 13.76 2.65
CA LEU A 195 5.71 14.82 2.59
C LEU A 195 6.84 14.44 1.63
N PRO A 196 7.45 15.44 0.96
CA PRO A 196 8.70 15.24 0.24
C PRO A 196 9.81 14.78 1.20
N LEU A 197 10.70 13.91 0.72
CA LEU A 197 11.92 13.58 1.46
C LEU A 197 12.94 14.72 1.34
N ASN A 198 13.07 15.29 0.15
CA ASN A 198 13.95 16.43 -0.16
C ASN A 198 13.54 17.06 -1.50
N ASN A 199 14.34 17.99 -2.00
CA ASN A 199 14.06 18.68 -3.28
C ASN A 199 14.13 17.76 -4.52
N LYS A 200 14.77 16.58 -4.42
CA LYS A 200 14.86 15.60 -5.50
C LYS A 200 13.72 14.58 -5.43
N HIS A 201 13.45 14.04 -4.26
CA HIS A 201 12.40 13.06 -4.01
C HIS A 201 11.18 13.76 -3.39
N ARG A 202 10.39 14.39 -4.26
CA ARG A 202 9.24 15.19 -3.86
C ARG A 202 7.97 14.35 -3.70
N PHE A 203 7.97 13.15 -4.31
CA PHE A 203 6.80 12.30 -4.39
C PHE A 203 5.60 13.07 -4.98
N SER A 204 4.38 12.77 -4.58
CA SER A 204 3.18 13.53 -4.98
C SER A 204 2.85 14.70 -4.06
N PHE A 205 3.78 15.16 -3.22
CA PHE A 205 3.56 16.22 -2.22
C PHE A 205 2.37 15.95 -1.27
N GLY A 206 1.91 14.70 -1.19
CA GLY A 206 0.73 14.32 -0.44
C GLY A 206 -0.59 14.68 -1.11
N LEU A 207 -0.61 14.94 -2.43
CA LEU A 207 -1.83 15.29 -3.16
C LEU A 207 -2.83 14.12 -3.15
N TYR A 208 -2.39 12.89 -3.37
CA TYR A 208 -3.27 11.73 -3.30
C TYR A 208 -3.93 11.56 -1.92
N ALA A 209 -3.18 11.83 -0.85
CA ALA A 209 -3.76 11.82 0.49
C ALA A 209 -4.83 12.92 0.64
N TYR A 210 -4.57 14.11 0.07
CA TYR A 210 -5.52 15.21 0.09
C TYR A 210 -6.82 14.85 -0.67
N GLU A 211 -6.72 14.32 -1.88
CA GLU A 211 -7.87 13.87 -2.67
C GLU A 211 -8.68 12.80 -1.91
N ILE A 212 -8.01 11.78 -1.38
CA ILE A 212 -8.65 10.65 -0.70
C ILE A 212 -9.33 11.08 0.61
N PHE A 213 -8.68 11.90 1.44
CA PHE A 213 -9.27 12.32 2.71
C PHE A 213 -10.38 13.36 2.56
N ASN A 214 -10.44 14.08 1.44
CA ASN A 214 -11.63 14.88 1.09
C ASN A 214 -12.79 14.03 0.57
N ALA A 215 -12.51 12.85 0.03
CA ALA A 215 -13.53 11.91 -0.41
C ALA A 215 -14.09 11.07 0.75
N VAL A 216 -13.25 10.74 1.74
CA VAL A 216 -13.60 9.85 2.86
C VAL A 216 -12.90 10.30 4.14
N GLN A 217 -13.66 10.41 5.23
CA GLN A 217 -13.11 10.69 6.57
C GLN A 217 -12.90 9.36 7.31
N PRO A 218 -11.66 9.00 7.66
CA PRO A 218 -11.39 7.76 8.39
C PRO A 218 -11.67 7.90 9.89
N ASP A 219 -12.06 6.78 10.51
CA ASP A 219 -12.32 6.68 11.95
C ASP A 219 -11.06 6.34 12.76
N PHE A 220 -10.08 5.70 12.12
CA PHE A 220 -8.78 5.39 12.70
C PHE A 220 -7.67 5.61 11.69
N VAL A 221 -6.65 6.38 12.06
CA VAL A 221 -5.54 6.73 11.16
C VAL A 221 -4.21 6.26 11.72
N ILE A 222 -3.49 5.47 10.94
CA ILE A 222 -2.13 5.04 11.25
C ILE A 222 -1.17 5.71 10.27
N THR A 223 -0.13 6.35 10.81
CA THR A 223 0.94 6.95 10.00
C THR A 223 2.20 6.11 10.10
N SER A 224 2.58 5.49 8.98
CA SER A 224 3.81 4.73 8.89
C SER A 224 4.98 5.65 8.56
N LEU A 225 6.09 5.47 9.27
CA LEU A 225 7.31 6.27 9.21
C LEU A 225 8.50 5.43 8.75
N MET A 226 9.50 6.04 8.16
CA MET A 226 10.79 5.40 7.90
C MET A 226 11.47 5.00 9.22
N ALA A 227 12.32 3.98 9.17
CA ALA A 227 13.14 3.60 10.31
C ALA A 227 14.07 4.76 10.71
N ASN A 228 13.89 5.26 11.94
CA ASN A 228 14.71 6.32 12.54
C ASN A 228 14.51 6.29 14.05
N ASP A 229 15.58 6.30 14.81
CA ASP A 229 15.61 6.33 16.28
C ASP A 229 15.60 7.75 16.86
N GLY A 230 15.72 8.77 16.00
CA GLY A 230 15.72 10.19 16.39
C GLY A 230 14.36 10.85 16.51
N TYR A 231 13.24 10.14 16.31
CA TYR A 231 11.91 10.72 16.46
C TYR A 231 11.61 11.07 17.92
N ASN A 232 11.14 12.28 18.14
CA ASN A 232 10.79 12.82 19.46
C ASN A 232 9.36 13.37 19.47
N ASP A 233 8.87 13.81 20.64
CA ASP A 233 7.52 14.32 20.82
C ASP A 233 7.23 15.55 19.96
N GLU A 234 8.21 16.41 19.72
CA GLU A 234 8.07 17.56 18.82
C GLU A 234 7.77 17.12 17.39
N PHE A 235 8.52 16.13 16.87
CA PHE A 235 8.28 15.56 15.56
C PHE A 235 6.84 15.01 15.44
N TYR A 236 6.41 14.18 16.38
CA TYR A 236 5.05 13.64 16.36
C TYR A 236 3.98 14.71 16.44
N SER A 237 4.20 15.76 17.26
CA SER A 237 3.32 16.91 17.36
C SER A 237 3.17 17.64 16.04
N GLU A 238 4.28 17.94 15.37
CA GLU A 238 4.26 18.64 14.06
C GLU A 238 3.57 17.81 12.98
N ILE A 239 3.82 16.51 12.93
CA ILE A 239 3.15 15.61 11.98
C ILE A 239 1.65 15.53 12.27
N SER A 240 1.25 15.45 13.54
CA SER A 240 -0.17 15.47 13.94
C SER A 240 -0.86 16.77 13.54
N LYS A 241 -0.22 17.92 13.74
CA LYS A 241 -0.75 19.23 13.32
C LYS A 241 -0.87 19.29 11.79
N MET A 242 0.16 18.85 11.06
CA MET A 242 0.14 18.82 9.60
C MET A 242 -1.03 17.95 9.10
N ALA A 243 -1.20 16.75 9.65
CA ALA A 243 -2.30 15.86 9.25
C ALA A 243 -3.66 16.50 9.51
N LYS A 244 -3.84 17.12 10.67
CA LYS A 244 -5.08 17.82 11.04
C LYS A 244 -5.40 19.00 10.12
N TYR A 245 -4.43 19.87 9.85
CA TYR A 245 -4.68 21.10 9.10
C TYR A 245 -4.63 20.92 7.58
N LYS A 246 -3.84 19.98 7.08
CA LYS A 246 -3.73 19.73 5.64
C LYS A 246 -4.77 18.73 5.14
N TYR A 247 -5.08 17.71 5.92
CA TYR A 247 -5.91 16.58 5.51
C TYR A 247 -7.21 16.44 6.31
N ASN A 248 -7.41 17.25 7.33
CA ASN A 248 -8.55 17.18 8.26
C ASN A 248 -8.67 15.81 8.96
N VAL A 249 -7.55 15.16 9.27
CA VAL A 249 -7.52 13.87 9.97
C VAL A 249 -6.69 13.94 11.24
N ASN A 250 -7.09 13.16 12.25
CA ASN A 250 -6.31 13.00 13.48
C ASN A 250 -5.54 11.67 13.39
N ILE A 251 -4.24 11.70 13.69
CA ILE A 251 -3.42 10.49 13.76
C ILE A 251 -3.68 9.79 15.10
N ASP A 252 -4.07 8.53 15.03
CA ASP A 252 -4.36 7.70 16.22
C ASP A 252 -3.14 6.89 16.67
N ALA A 253 -2.29 6.52 15.71
CA ALA A 253 -1.10 5.74 15.96
C ALA A 253 -0.01 6.02 14.92
N TYR A 254 1.22 5.87 15.34
CA TYR A 254 2.39 5.86 14.47
C TYR A 254 2.95 4.45 14.41
N PHE A 255 3.42 4.07 13.24
CA PHE A 255 4.15 2.82 13.03
C PHE A 255 5.52 3.14 12.44
N VAL A 256 6.59 2.73 13.10
CA VAL A 256 7.94 2.91 12.58
C VAL A 256 8.36 1.63 11.87
N SER A 257 8.55 1.75 10.55
CA SER A 257 8.94 0.64 9.68
C SER A 257 10.38 0.20 9.94
N GLN A 258 10.76 -0.94 9.36
CA GLN A 258 12.13 -1.44 9.41
C GLN A 258 12.99 -0.97 8.23
N PHE A 259 12.49 -0.08 7.39
CA PHE A 259 13.20 0.40 6.21
C PHE A 259 13.57 1.86 6.36
N CYS A 260 14.83 2.21 6.05
CA CYS A 260 15.26 3.59 5.86
C CYS A 260 16.02 3.75 4.55
N PRO A 261 15.98 4.94 3.93
CA PRO A 261 16.77 5.22 2.74
C PRO A 261 18.28 5.17 3.06
N LEU A 262 19.06 4.56 2.18
CA LEU A 262 20.51 4.64 2.25
C LEU A 262 20.98 6.08 2.02
N SER A 263 21.86 6.58 2.88
CA SER A 263 22.33 7.98 2.86
C SER A 263 22.93 8.39 1.51
N ASN A 264 23.62 7.48 0.82
CA ASN A 264 24.19 7.73 -0.49
C ASN A 264 23.12 7.77 -1.62
N SER A 265 21.96 7.19 -1.40
CA SER A 265 20.87 7.18 -2.39
C SER A 265 19.93 8.37 -2.29
N ILE A 266 19.91 9.08 -1.16
CA ILE A 266 19.00 10.22 -0.93
C ILE A 266 19.14 11.32 -1.99
N TRP A 267 20.35 11.47 -2.57
CA TRP A 267 20.65 12.43 -3.63
C TRP A 267 20.79 11.80 -5.02
N SER A 268 20.57 10.48 -5.15
CA SER A 268 20.56 9.77 -6.43
C SER A 268 19.18 9.86 -7.12
N GLU A 269 19.07 9.38 -8.36
CA GLU A 269 17.79 9.32 -9.07
C GLU A 269 16.83 8.29 -8.49
N LYS A 270 17.37 7.21 -7.94
CA LYS A 270 16.59 6.13 -7.31
C LYS A 270 16.98 6.00 -5.85
N LEU A 271 15.97 5.93 -4.98
CA LEU A 271 16.17 5.61 -3.58
C LEU A 271 16.45 4.11 -3.43
N SER A 272 17.48 3.80 -2.67
CA SER A 272 17.75 2.45 -2.16
C SER A 272 17.47 2.43 -0.67
N TYR A 273 17.05 1.29 -0.15
CA TYR A 273 16.64 1.14 1.24
C TYR A 273 17.48 0.07 1.94
N VAL A 274 17.72 0.27 3.22
CA VAL A 274 18.30 -0.74 4.10
C VAL A 274 17.22 -1.21 5.08
N TYR A 275 17.27 -2.51 5.37
CA TYR A 275 16.45 -3.15 6.38
C TYR A 275 17.15 -3.12 7.74
N LEU A 276 16.45 -2.64 8.76
CA LEU A 276 16.92 -2.58 10.14
C LEU A 276 16.07 -3.55 10.99
N PRO A 277 16.62 -4.72 11.37
CA PRO A 277 15.79 -5.78 11.99
C PRO A 277 15.31 -5.43 13.40
N ARG A 278 15.99 -4.54 14.08
CA ARG A 278 15.60 -4.06 15.42
C ARG A 278 15.81 -2.56 15.53
N MET A 279 14.84 -1.90 16.16
CA MET A 279 14.95 -0.51 16.56
C MET A 279 14.44 -0.37 17.99
N GLU A 280 15.20 0.38 18.79
CA GLU A 280 14.76 0.86 20.09
C GLU A 280 14.28 2.29 19.91
N LEU A 281 13.02 2.53 20.17
CA LEU A 281 12.44 3.86 20.04
C LEU A 281 12.53 4.61 21.39
N PRO A 282 12.75 5.92 21.35
CA PRO A 282 12.68 6.76 22.54
C PRO A 282 11.30 6.64 23.19
N LYS A 283 11.23 6.81 24.52
CA LYS A 283 9.96 6.94 25.20
C LYS A 283 9.25 8.21 24.74
N THR A 284 7.97 8.09 24.44
CA THR A 284 7.14 9.18 23.95
C THR A 284 5.73 9.09 24.56
N GLU A 285 5.02 10.21 24.64
CA GLU A 285 3.60 10.24 24.99
C GLU A 285 2.68 9.78 23.85
N TYR A 286 3.19 9.72 22.62
CA TYR A 286 2.46 9.27 21.45
C TYR A 286 2.38 7.73 21.39
N LYS A 287 1.36 7.23 20.72
CA LYS A 287 1.19 5.80 20.47
C LYS A 287 2.03 5.39 19.26
N VAL A 288 3.21 4.91 19.53
CA VAL A 288 4.19 4.52 18.51
C VAL A 288 4.46 3.02 18.61
N TYR A 289 4.42 2.35 17.48
CA TYR A 289 4.55 0.90 17.35
C TYR A 289 5.64 0.54 16.35
N THR A 290 6.24 -0.62 16.53
CA THR A 290 7.21 -1.25 15.64
C THR A 290 6.70 -2.61 15.19
N THR A 291 7.43 -3.29 14.33
CA THR A 291 7.08 -4.65 13.89
C THR A 291 7.00 -5.63 15.06
N SER A 292 7.81 -5.46 16.11
CA SER A 292 7.74 -6.31 17.30
C SER A 292 6.42 -6.16 18.07
N ASP A 293 5.80 -4.99 18.04
CA ASP A 293 4.52 -4.74 18.71
C ASP A 293 3.34 -5.38 17.96
N LEU A 294 3.47 -5.63 16.66
CA LEU A 294 2.46 -6.32 15.87
C LEU A 294 2.26 -7.76 16.37
N ASN A 295 3.31 -8.42 16.83
CA ASN A 295 3.23 -9.79 17.36
C ASN A 295 2.35 -9.89 18.61
N ASN A 296 2.18 -8.81 19.36
CA ASN A 296 1.37 -8.74 20.57
C ASN A 296 -0.04 -8.17 20.32
N ASP A 297 -0.40 -7.89 19.08
CA ASP A 297 -1.68 -7.32 18.64
C ASP A 297 -2.05 -5.98 19.32
N ILE A 298 -1.07 -5.24 19.82
CA ILE A 298 -1.33 -4.00 20.58
C ILE A 298 -1.96 -2.94 19.67
N LEU A 299 -1.41 -2.74 18.48
CA LEU A 299 -1.94 -1.80 17.50
C LEU A 299 -3.35 -2.19 17.05
N PHE A 300 -3.57 -3.47 16.74
CA PHE A 300 -4.90 -3.98 16.37
C PHE A 300 -5.93 -3.74 17.47
N LYS A 301 -5.62 -4.11 18.72
CA LYS A 301 -6.51 -3.91 19.87
C LYS A 301 -6.87 -2.45 20.08
N GLN A 302 -5.95 -1.53 19.79
CA GLN A 302 -6.24 -0.09 19.87
C GLN A 302 -7.22 0.33 18.76
N ALA A 303 -7.01 -0.12 17.52
CA ALA A 303 -7.91 0.16 16.41
C ALA A 303 -9.31 -0.41 16.70
N GLU A 304 -9.40 -1.70 17.02
CA GLU A 304 -10.66 -2.37 17.36
C GLU A 304 -11.42 -1.63 18.48
N LYS A 305 -10.73 -1.29 19.57
CA LYS A 305 -11.33 -0.56 20.70
C LYS A 305 -11.95 0.78 20.29
N LYS A 306 -11.29 1.53 19.40
CA LYS A 306 -11.83 2.81 18.90
C LYS A 306 -13.03 2.58 17.98
N LEU A 307 -12.95 1.60 17.08
CA LEU A 307 -14.03 1.31 16.14
C LEU A 307 -15.29 0.73 16.82
N LEU A 308 -15.15 0.02 17.94
CA LEU A 308 -16.31 -0.43 18.74
C LEU A 308 -17.13 0.72 19.33
N LEU A 309 -16.61 1.95 19.30
CA LEU A 309 -17.35 3.16 19.66
C LEU A 309 -18.09 3.78 18.48
N TYR A 310 -17.88 3.30 17.25
CA TYR A 310 -18.52 3.79 16.04
C TYR A 310 -20.05 3.67 16.17
N GLY A 311 -20.75 4.73 15.80
CA GLY A 311 -22.22 4.80 15.92
C GLY A 311 -22.75 4.98 17.34
N LYS A 312 -21.88 5.08 18.38
CA LYS A 312 -22.30 5.39 19.76
C LYS A 312 -22.28 6.89 20.08
N TYR A 313 -21.72 7.69 19.19
CA TYR A 313 -21.71 9.14 19.30
C TYR A 313 -22.81 9.70 18.39
N GLU A 314 -23.75 10.46 18.98
CA GLU A 314 -24.67 11.28 18.18
C GLU A 314 -23.84 12.31 17.42
N GLN A 315 -24.05 12.41 16.11
CA GLN A 315 -23.46 13.47 15.30
C GLN A 315 -24.17 14.77 15.70
N TYR A 316 -23.42 15.68 16.30
CA TYR A 316 -23.86 17.05 16.56
C TYR A 316 -23.56 17.92 15.33
#